data_b955018ea9a52ae269dc706f311c2252
#
_entry.id   b955018ea9a52ae269dc706f311c2252
#
_cell.length_a   1.000
_cell.length_b   1.000
_cell.length_c   1.000
_cell.angle_alpha   90.00
_cell.angle_beta   90.00
_cell.angle_gamma   90.00
#
_symmetry.space_group_name_H-M   'P 1'
#
loop_
_entity.id
_entity.type
_entity.pdbx_description
1 polymer ?
#
loop_
_entity_poly.entity_id
_entity_poly.type
_entity_poly.pdbx_seq_one_letter_code
_entity_poly.pdbx_strand_id
1 'polypeptide(L)'
;MKHLITTACLLSGVLMFVQGCQRKPATEAPKASSASTNQKSEITNLKSEDGGMVLIAGGRFTMGDKDEPDATPHEVTANSFYMDKYLVTQEQYEKLMKDNPSRWKNPKHPVEGVRWSDAVKFCNERSRSEGLQSCYDLTTWQCNFEANGYRLPTEAEWEYACRAGTSTPYFFGNSVSGLADYAWFDKNSGGHPQPVGQKKPNPWGLYDICGNVWQWCNDFYKVDYYPEAPKENPRGPEKGDTKVVRGGAWKFSDQNCRSGYRYNENPGYVDVCFGYDIYGFRCVRNAPASKDDR
;
A
#
# COMPACT_ATOMS: atom_id res chain seq x y z
N MET A 1 -15.04 -63.25 3.57
CA MET A 1 -14.43 -64.13 2.53
C MET A 1 -13.20 -63.39 2.00
N LYS A 2 -12.07 -64.07 2.18
CA LYS A 2 -10.69 -63.65 1.82
C LYS A 2 -10.50 -63.59 0.31
N HIS A 3 -9.70 -62.69 -0.20
CA HIS A 3 -8.68 -63.02 -1.18
C HIS A 3 -7.56 -61.96 -1.15
N LEU A 4 -6.43 -62.40 -0.64
CA LEU A 4 -5.08 -61.89 -0.89
C LEU A 4 -4.68 -62.27 -2.33
N ILE A 5 -4.00 -61.37 -3.04
CA ILE A 5 -3.07 -61.74 -4.12
C ILE A 5 -1.81 -60.92 -3.96
N THR A 6 -0.76 -61.63 -3.67
CA THR A 6 0.69 -61.25 -3.69
C THR A 6 1.26 -61.62 -5.05
N THR A 7 2.16 -60.84 -5.62
CA THR A 7 3.24 -61.28 -6.55
C THR A 7 4.02 -60.03 -6.95
N ALA A 8 5.20 -59.85 -6.68
CA ALA A 8 6.53 -60.44 -6.88
C ALA A 8 7.44 -59.46 -7.67
N CYS A 9 8.61 -59.25 -7.08
CA CYS A 9 9.76 -58.50 -7.64
C CYS A 9 10.26 -59.07 -8.96
N LEU A 10 10.80 -58.16 -9.82
CA LEU A 10 11.82 -58.51 -10.77
C LEU A 10 12.87 -57.38 -10.82
N LEU A 11 14.08 -57.69 -10.31
CA LEU A 11 15.33 -56.97 -10.58
C LEU A 11 15.77 -57.26 -12.02
N SER A 12 16.20 -56.22 -12.71
CA SER A 12 17.07 -56.37 -13.89
C SER A 12 18.10 -55.24 -13.85
N GLY A 13 19.32 -55.61 -13.53
CA GLY A 13 20.49 -54.80 -13.68
C GLY A 13 20.96 -54.69 -15.15
N VAL A 14 21.39 -53.55 -15.55
CA VAL A 14 22.17 -53.36 -16.80
C VAL A 14 23.37 -52.44 -16.54
N LEU A 15 24.49 -52.92 -16.99
CA LEU A 15 25.88 -52.50 -16.93
C LEU A 15 26.14 -51.06 -17.32
N MET A 16 27.17 -50.50 -16.64
CA MET A 16 27.91 -49.31 -17.04
C MET A 16 28.64 -49.49 -18.38
N PHE A 17 28.53 -48.47 -19.22
CA PHE A 17 29.58 -48.17 -20.20
C PHE A 17 30.10 -46.75 -19.98
N VAL A 18 31.34 -46.67 -19.53
CA VAL A 18 32.14 -45.44 -19.50
C VAL A 18 32.73 -45.24 -20.88
N GLN A 19 32.34 -44.18 -21.57
CA GLN A 19 33.08 -43.71 -22.74
C GLN A 19 33.51 -42.28 -22.50
N GLY A 20 34.84 -42.13 -22.41
CA GLY A 20 35.52 -40.84 -22.32
C GLY A 20 35.34 -40.04 -23.62
N CYS A 21 35.00 -38.77 -23.47
CA CYS A 21 34.98 -37.82 -24.57
C CYS A 21 35.94 -36.66 -24.25
N GLN A 22 36.92 -36.51 -25.11
CA GLN A 22 38.03 -35.55 -25.08
C GLN A 22 37.49 -34.11 -25.22
N ARG A 23 38.06 -33.21 -24.41
CA ARG A 23 37.81 -31.76 -24.50
C ARG A 23 38.50 -31.19 -25.76
N LYS A 24 37.70 -30.46 -26.58
CA LYS A 24 38.25 -29.48 -27.55
C LYS A 24 38.21 -28.10 -26.92
N PRO A 25 39.14 -27.20 -27.23
CA PRO A 25 39.20 -25.87 -26.64
C PRO A 25 38.13 -24.94 -27.22
N ALA A 26 37.56 -24.13 -26.35
CA ALA A 26 36.52 -23.13 -26.68
C ALA A 26 37.16 -21.95 -27.43
N THR A 27 36.57 -21.61 -28.57
CA THR A 27 36.76 -20.35 -29.28
C THR A 27 36.07 -19.22 -28.54
N GLU A 28 36.80 -18.12 -28.31
CA GLU A 28 36.28 -16.88 -27.74
C GLU A 28 35.12 -16.32 -28.56
N ALA A 29 34.02 -16.01 -27.88
CA ALA A 29 32.89 -15.22 -28.42
C ALA A 29 33.12 -13.71 -28.17
N PRO A 30 32.71 -12.81 -29.07
CA PRO A 30 32.99 -11.38 -28.94
C PRO A 30 32.23 -10.75 -27.78
N LYS A 31 32.92 -9.88 -27.02
CA LYS A 31 32.36 -9.06 -25.95
C LYS A 31 31.26 -8.11 -26.49
N ALA A 32 30.03 -8.38 -26.15
CA ALA A 32 28.96 -7.40 -26.28
C ALA A 32 29.11 -6.32 -25.19
N SER A 33 29.36 -5.09 -25.63
CA SER A 33 29.32 -3.88 -24.80
C SER A 33 27.88 -3.60 -24.40
N SER A 34 27.50 -3.96 -23.18
CA SER A 34 26.26 -3.49 -22.57
C SER A 34 26.58 -2.23 -21.74
N ALA A 35 26.37 -1.06 -22.32
CA ALA A 35 26.22 0.17 -21.58
C ALA A 35 24.83 0.16 -20.92
N SER A 36 24.74 -0.47 -19.74
CA SER A 36 23.61 -0.29 -18.82
C SER A 36 23.90 0.96 -18.00
N THR A 37 23.31 2.06 -18.41
CA THR A 37 23.21 3.27 -17.59
C THR A 37 22.30 2.98 -16.41
N ASN A 38 22.90 2.49 -15.32
CA ASN A 38 22.27 2.51 -14.00
C ASN A 38 22.15 3.96 -13.55
N GLN A 39 21.02 4.60 -13.85
CA GLN A 39 20.56 5.74 -13.09
C GLN A 39 20.08 5.23 -11.72
N LYS A 40 21.01 5.05 -10.80
CA LYS A 40 20.73 5.13 -9.37
C LYS A 40 20.30 6.56 -9.12
N SER A 41 18.99 6.78 -8.99
CA SER A 41 18.49 7.99 -8.38
C SER A 41 19.03 8.00 -6.94
N GLU A 42 19.98 8.87 -6.66
CA GLU A 42 20.39 9.22 -5.31
C GLU A 42 19.17 9.86 -4.64
N ILE A 43 18.45 9.05 -3.86
CA ILE A 43 17.44 9.56 -2.93
C ILE A 43 18.24 10.28 -1.84
N THR A 44 18.47 11.57 -2.04
CA THR A 44 18.92 12.47 -0.99
C THR A 44 17.88 12.38 0.14
N ASN A 45 18.31 11.90 1.32
CA ASN A 45 17.57 11.97 2.56
C ASN A 45 17.21 13.43 2.86
N LEU A 46 16.07 13.88 2.35
CA LEU A 46 15.49 15.16 2.76
C LEU A 46 14.99 14.96 4.19
N LYS A 47 15.66 15.61 5.13
CA LYS A 47 15.20 15.74 6.51
C LYS A 47 13.78 16.26 6.47
N SER A 48 12.84 15.55 7.11
CA SER A 48 11.45 15.97 7.26
C SER A 48 11.40 17.23 8.12
N GLU A 49 11.35 18.38 7.52
CA GLU A 49 11.04 19.64 8.22
C GLU A 49 9.54 19.81 8.46
N ASP A 50 8.72 18.82 8.10
CA ASP A 50 7.28 18.94 7.98
C ASP A 50 6.53 17.95 8.90
N GLY A 51 6.69 18.12 10.21
CA GLY A 51 5.74 17.56 11.20
C GLY A 51 5.48 16.06 11.19
N GLY A 52 6.39 15.23 10.65
CA GLY A 52 6.21 13.77 10.63
C GLY A 52 5.69 13.23 9.28
N MET A 53 5.70 14.03 8.23
CA MET A 53 5.41 13.59 6.87
C MET A 53 6.69 13.25 6.08
N VAL A 54 6.54 12.47 5.03
CA VAL A 54 7.57 12.12 4.06
C VAL A 54 7.21 12.77 2.73
N LEU A 55 8.18 13.46 2.10
CA LEU A 55 8.02 13.90 0.73
C LEU A 55 8.14 12.71 -0.22
N ILE A 56 7.09 12.44 -0.95
CA ILE A 56 7.04 11.47 -2.04
C ILE A 56 7.27 12.23 -3.34
N ALA A 57 8.44 12.07 -3.93
CA ALA A 57 8.75 12.68 -5.22
C ALA A 57 7.84 12.08 -6.30
N GLY A 58 7.27 12.92 -7.14
CA GLY A 58 6.41 12.50 -8.24
C GLY A 58 7.14 11.61 -9.23
N GLY A 59 6.39 10.77 -9.94
CA GLY A 59 6.94 9.85 -10.91
C GLY A 59 5.93 8.92 -11.53
N ARG A 60 6.42 8.08 -12.44
CA ARG A 60 5.63 7.11 -13.17
C ARG A 60 5.81 5.71 -12.56
N PHE A 61 4.73 4.94 -12.50
CA PHE A 61 4.75 3.55 -12.03
C PHE A 61 3.66 2.72 -12.71
N THR A 62 3.77 1.41 -12.60
CA THR A 62 2.69 0.50 -12.98
C THR A 62 1.79 0.29 -11.77
N MET A 63 0.56 0.81 -11.84
CA MET A 63 -0.49 0.62 -10.86
C MET A 63 -1.26 -0.67 -11.16
N GLY A 64 -1.63 -1.40 -10.12
CA GLY A 64 -2.43 -2.62 -10.24
C GLY A 64 -1.65 -3.91 -9.99
N ASP A 65 -2.36 -5.03 -10.10
CA ASP A 65 -1.84 -6.37 -9.87
C ASP A 65 -2.51 -7.35 -10.84
N LYS A 66 -1.69 -8.08 -11.60
CA LYS A 66 -2.17 -9.04 -12.60
C LYS A 66 -2.96 -10.21 -12.02
N ASP A 67 -2.78 -10.48 -10.73
CA ASP A 67 -3.43 -11.58 -10.02
C ASP A 67 -4.76 -11.13 -9.36
N GLU A 68 -5.14 -9.84 -9.50
CA GLU A 68 -6.39 -9.27 -9.01
C GLU A 68 -7.31 -8.89 -10.19
N PRO A 69 -8.56 -9.37 -10.20
CA PRO A 69 -9.46 -9.18 -11.34
C PRO A 69 -9.91 -7.72 -11.53
N ASP A 70 -9.87 -6.91 -10.48
CA ASP A 70 -10.28 -5.52 -10.46
C ASP A 70 -9.12 -4.53 -10.48
N ALA A 71 -7.89 -5.03 -10.64
CA ALA A 71 -6.66 -4.25 -10.57
C ALA A 71 -5.77 -4.46 -11.80
N THR A 72 -6.33 -4.43 -13.00
CA THR A 72 -5.55 -4.57 -14.25
C THR A 72 -4.36 -3.62 -14.28
N PRO A 73 -3.11 -4.12 -14.45
CA PRO A 73 -1.92 -3.27 -14.47
C PRO A 73 -1.96 -2.22 -15.58
N HIS A 74 -1.68 -0.97 -15.23
CA HIS A 74 -1.61 0.16 -16.17
C HIS A 74 -0.61 1.21 -15.68
N GLU A 75 -0.14 2.05 -16.60
CA GLU A 75 0.80 3.11 -16.25
C GLU A 75 0.08 4.34 -15.70
N VAL A 76 0.60 4.85 -14.58
CA VAL A 76 0.11 6.04 -13.89
C VAL A 76 1.28 6.95 -13.54
N THR A 77 1.07 8.26 -13.66
CA THR A 77 1.97 9.30 -13.14
C THR A 77 1.33 9.95 -11.92
N ALA A 78 2.06 10.04 -10.83
CA ALA A 78 1.68 10.79 -9.64
C ALA A 78 2.54 12.05 -9.51
N ASN A 79 1.93 13.18 -9.16
CA ASN A 79 2.67 14.39 -8.79
C ASN A 79 3.37 14.19 -7.44
N SER A 80 4.29 15.10 -7.08
CA SER A 80 4.90 15.12 -5.75
C SER A 80 3.88 15.49 -4.68
N PHE A 81 3.93 14.80 -3.54
CA PHE A 81 3.06 15.05 -2.39
C PHE A 81 3.76 14.68 -1.09
N TYR A 82 3.30 15.23 0.01
CA TYR A 82 3.68 14.77 1.35
C TYR A 82 2.69 13.72 1.83
N MET A 83 3.19 12.66 2.49
CA MET A 83 2.36 11.62 3.12
C MET A 83 2.77 11.42 4.56
N ASP A 84 1.81 11.26 5.46
CA ASP A 84 2.09 10.92 6.86
C ASP A 84 2.94 9.65 6.94
N LYS A 85 4.04 9.74 7.70
CA LYS A 85 4.96 8.65 7.93
C LYS A 85 4.29 7.45 8.61
N TYR A 86 3.32 7.72 9.47
CA TYR A 86 2.53 6.76 10.24
C TYR A 86 1.05 6.89 9.92
N LEU A 87 0.28 5.88 10.31
CA LEU A 87 -1.17 6.01 10.43
C LEU A 87 -1.50 7.08 11.47
N VAL A 88 -2.63 7.77 11.32
CA VAL A 88 -3.13 8.70 12.35
C VAL A 88 -3.37 7.91 13.62
N THR A 89 -2.73 8.33 14.72
CA THR A 89 -2.88 7.67 16.02
C THR A 89 -4.13 8.16 16.76
N GLN A 90 -4.58 7.37 17.74
CA GLN A 90 -5.70 7.75 18.61
C GLN A 90 -5.44 9.07 19.34
N GLU A 91 -4.21 9.27 19.82
CA GLU A 91 -3.81 10.53 20.48
C GLU A 91 -3.94 11.74 19.54
N GLN A 92 -3.47 11.61 18.29
CA GLN A 92 -3.59 12.67 17.29
C GLN A 92 -5.05 12.95 16.93
N TYR A 93 -5.84 11.89 16.76
CA TYR A 93 -7.25 12.00 16.42
C TYR A 93 -8.03 12.68 17.56
N GLU A 94 -7.90 12.19 18.79
CA GLU A 94 -8.61 12.72 19.97
C GLU A 94 -8.24 14.18 20.26
N LYS A 95 -6.97 14.55 20.03
CA LYS A 95 -6.50 15.95 20.20
C LYS A 95 -7.31 16.93 19.34
N LEU A 96 -7.63 16.57 18.11
CA LEU A 96 -8.36 17.44 17.16
C LEU A 96 -9.88 17.23 17.21
N MET A 97 -10.34 15.99 17.22
CA MET A 97 -11.77 15.66 17.09
C MET A 97 -12.49 15.67 18.45
N LYS A 98 -11.76 15.68 19.57
CA LYS A 98 -12.31 15.64 20.95
C LYS A 98 -13.08 14.35 21.26
N ASP A 99 -12.90 13.32 20.46
CA ASP A 99 -13.50 11.99 20.56
C ASP A 99 -12.51 10.92 20.11
N ASN A 100 -12.72 9.69 20.55
CA ASN A 100 -11.92 8.53 20.14
C ASN A 100 -12.86 7.33 19.90
N PRO A 101 -13.21 7.02 18.65
CA PRO A 101 -14.15 5.94 18.33
C PRO A 101 -13.53 4.55 18.49
N SER A 102 -12.19 4.44 18.61
CA SER A 102 -11.49 3.18 18.61
C SER A 102 -11.96 2.22 19.70
N ARG A 103 -12.09 0.95 19.35
CA ARG A 103 -12.39 -0.13 20.28
C ARG A 103 -11.17 -0.48 21.16
N TRP A 104 -9.99 -0.56 20.53
CA TRP A 104 -8.74 -0.99 21.17
C TRP A 104 -7.96 0.22 21.70
N LYS A 105 -8.34 0.71 22.86
CA LYS A 105 -7.83 1.97 23.44
C LYS A 105 -6.33 1.91 23.75
N ASN A 106 -5.55 2.67 23.00
CA ASN A 106 -4.13 2.96 23.28
C ASN A 106 -3.73 4.21 22.49
N PRO A 107 -3.15 5.25 23.11
CA PRO A 107 -2.80 6.51 22.43
C PRO A 107 -1.91 6.33 21.20
N LYS A 108 -1.04 5.31 21.20
CA LYS A 108 -0.08 5.01 20.12
C LYS A 108 -0.62 4.03 19.05
N HIS A 109 -1.79 3.46 19.27
CA HIS A 109 -2.44 2.66 18.21
C HIS A 109 -2.94 3.57 17.10
N PRO A 110 -3.09 3.06 15.86
CA PRO A 110 -3.85 3.78 14.86
C PRO A 110 -5.26 4.02 15.39
N VAL A 111 -5.85 5.16 15.05
CA VAL A 111 -7.28 5.33 15.25
C VAL A 111 -8.00 4.34 14.34
N GLU A 112 -8.99 3.64 14.88
CA GLU A 112 -9.85 2.72 14.14
C GLU A 112 -11.33 2.94 14.52
N GLY A 113 -12.23 2.28 13.79
CA GLY A 113 -13.66 2.56 13.95
C GLY A 113 -14.08 3.91 13.36
N VAL A 114 -13.28 4.49 12.47
CA VAL A 114 -13.56 5.76 11.80
C VAL A 114 -14.21 5.52 10.45
N ARG A 115 -15.28 6.25 10.16
CA ARG A 115 -15.87 6.33 8.84
C ARG A 115 -14.99 7.15 7.90
N TRP A 116 -15.20 7.00 6.61
CA TRP A 116 -14.56 7.85 5.62
C TRP A 116 -14.84 9.34 5.90
N SER A 117 -16.09 9.69 6.20
CA SER A 117 -16.49 11.06 6.54
C SER A 117 -15.79 11.62 7.78
N ASP A 118 -15.48 10.79 8.77
CA ASP A 118 -14.79 11.22 9.98
C ASP A 118 -13.29 11.46 9.72
N ALA A 119 -12.68 10.62 8.86
CA ALA A 119 -11.32 10.84 8.36
C ALA A 119 -11.21 12.13 7.55
N VAL A 120 -12.20 12.44 6.71
CA VAL A 120 -12.29 13.71 5.95
C VAL A 120 -12.42 14.92 6.87
N LYS A 121 -13.30 14.85 7.89
CA LYS A 121 -13.40 15.91 8.90
C LYS A 121 -12.08 16.13 9.63
N PHE A 122 -11.41 15.06 10.02
CA PHE A 122 -10.09 15.14 10.64
C PHE A 122 -9.09 15.87 9.73
N CYS A 123 -9.03 15.56 8.44
CA CYS A 123 -8.16 16.26 7.48
C CYS A 123 -8.43 17.78 7.48
N ASN A 124 -9.69 18.18 7.47
CA ASN A 124 -10.06 19.59 7.52
C ASN A 124 -9.72 20.24 8.86
N GLU A 125 -9.95 19.57 9.99
CA GLU A 125 -9.59 20.10 11.32
C GLU A 125 -8.07 20.25 11.45
N ARG A 126 -7.30 19.28 10.97
CA ARG A 126 -5.85 19.36 10.94
C ARG A 126 -5.39 20.56 10.08
N SER A 127 -5.95 20.71 8.89
CA SER A 127 -5.64 21.87 8.03
C SER A 127 -5.90 23.19 8.74
N ARG A 128 -7.07 23.35 9.37
CA ARG A 128 -7.43 24.57 10.12
C ARG A 128 -6.51 24.83 11.30
N SER A 129 -6.14 23.78 12.03
CA SER A 129 -5.26 23.91 13.20
C SER A 129 -3.85 24.37 12.85
N GLU A 130 -3.44 24.16 11.60
CA GLU A 130 -2.14 24.56 11.06
C GLU A 130 -2.23 25.80 10.11
N GLY A 131 -3.41 26.47 10.04
CA GLY A 131 -3.61 27.66 9.22
C GLY A 131 -3.64 27.40 7.70
N LEU A 132 -3.91 26.13 7.31
CA LEU A 132 -3.99 25.72 5.92
C LEU A 132 -5.44 25.73 5.41
N GLN A 133 -5.61 25.82 4.09
CA GLN A 133 -6.92 25.75 3.45
C GLN A 133 -7.46 24.32 3.53
N SER A 134 -8.68 24.12 4.08
CA SER A 134 -9.36 22.82 4.07
C SER A 134 -9.58 22.31 2.65
N CYS A 135 -9.33 21.01 2.45
CA CYS A 135 -9.50 20.39 1.14
C CYS A 135 -10.95 19.97 0.86
N TYR A 136 -11.75 19.67 1.88
CA TYR A 136 -13.10 19.13 1.66
C TYR A 136 -14.19 20.13 1.96
N ASP A 137 -15.18 20.17 1.08
CA ASP A 137 -16.50 20.73 1.37
C ASP A 137 -17.32 19.67 2.13
N LEU A 138 -17.67 19.95 3.39
CA LEU A 138 -18.39 18.98 4.24
C LEU A 138 -19.90 18.88 3.94
N THR A 139 -20.40 19.67 2.99
CA THR A 139 -21.80 19.58 2.51
C THR A 139 -21.88 18.63 1.31
N THR A 140 -20.95 18.79 0.35
CA THR A 140 -20.91 18.01 -0.89
C THR A 140 -19.97 16.82 -0.83
N TRP A 141 -19.08 16.78 0.16
CA TRP A 141 -17.98 15.82 0.32
C TRP A 141 -16.95 15.84 -0.81
N GLN A 142 -16.97 16.88 -1.63
CA GLN A 142 -16.00 17.05 -2.71
C GLN A 142 -14.63 17.51 -2.18
N CYS A 143 -13.57 16.98 -2.78
CA CYS A 143 -12.20 17.35 -2.47
C CYS A 143 -11.69 18.41 -3.47
N ASN A 144 -11.26 19.55 -2.95
CA ASN A 144 -10.47 20.51 -3.71
C ASN A 144 -8.99 20.09 -3.68
N PHE A 145 -8.52 19.49 -4.75
CA PHE A 145 -7.14 19.03 -4.88
C PHE A 145 -6.13 20.17 -5.08
N GLU A 146 -6.58 21.40 -5.31
CA GLU A 146 -5.68 22.57 -5.42
C GLU A 146 -5.42 23.23 -4.06
N ALA A 147 -6.19 22.85 -3.02
CA ALA A 147 -5.97 23.36 -1.68
C ALA A 147 -4.65 22.82 -1.09
N ASN A 148 -4.02 23.63 -0.23
CA ASN A 148 -2.74 23.30 0.40
C ASN A 148 -2.87 22.53 1.74
N GLY A 149 -4.08 22.18 2.14
CA GLY A 149 -4.36 21.46 3.38
C GLY A 149 -4.21 19.95 3.24
N TYR A 150 -4.66 19.28 4.30
CA TYR A 150 -4.62 17.82 4.39
C TYR A 150 -5.85 17.19 3.74
N ARG A 151 -5.64 16.02 3.14
CA ARG A 151 -6.66 15.18 2.54
C ARG A 151 -6.29 13.69 2.68
N LEU A 152 -7.21 12.82 2.38
CA LEU A 152 -6.91 11.40 2.16
C LEU A 152 -6.09 11.24 0.87
N PRO A 153 -5.21 10.24 0.78
CA PRO A 153 -4.53 9.91 -0.46
C PRO A 153 -5.55 9.49 -1.52
N THR A 154 -5.28 9.76 -2.78
CA THR A 154 -5.93 8.99 -3.86
C THR A 154 -5.44 7.56 -3.80
N GLU A 155 -6.19 6.63 -4.40
CA GLU A 155 -5.78 5.24 -4.50
C GLU A 155 -4.41 5.09 -5.20
N ALA A 156 -4.18 5.90 -6.25
CA ALA A 156 -2.92 5.91 -6.98
C ALA A 156 -1.76 6.46 -6.14
N GLU A 157 -1.96 7.54 -5.40
CA GLU A 157 -0.94 8.06 -4.47
C GLU A 157 -0.59 7.04 -3.39
N TRP A 158 -1.61 6.35 -2.85
CA TRP A 158 -1.39 5.32 -1.84
C TRP A 158 -0.56 4.16 -2.40
N GLU A 159 -0.93 3.62 -3.58
CA GLU A 159 -0.22 2.48 -4.18
C GLU A 159 1.20 2.87 -4.61
N TYR A 160 1.38 4.06 -5.20
CA TYR A 160 2.69 4.60 -5.55
C TYR A 160 3.62 4.67 -4.32
N ALA A 161 3.12 5.25 -3.23
CA ALA A 161 3.85 5.35 -1.97
C ALA A 161 4.11 3.99 -1.33
N CYS A 162 3.15 3.06 -1.39
CA CYS A 162 3.31 1.70 -0.88
C CYS A 162 4.42 0.95 -1.63
N ARG A 163 4.41 0.99 -2.96
CA ARG A 163 5.39 0.32 -3.81
C ARG A 163 6.80 0.85 -3.64
N ALA A 164 6.96 2.12 -3.36
CA ALA A 164 8.26 2.76 -3.15
C ALA A 164 9.30 2.39 -4.23
N GLY A 165 8.88 2.45 -5.51
CA GLY A 165 9.71 2.16 -6.67
C GLY A 165 9.78 0.69 -7.09
N THR A 166 9.04 -0.21 -6.45
CA THR A 166 8.96 -1.63 -6.83
C THR A 166 7.73 -1.97 -7.66
N SER A 167 7.79 -3.08 -8.42
CA SER A 167 6.66 -3.63 -9.17
C SER A 167 6.22 -5.01 -8.66
N THR A 168 6.80 -5.48 -7.56
CA THR A 168 6.52 -6.78 -6.96
C THR A 168 5.20 -6.79 -6.17
N PRO A 169 4.59 -7.96 -5.88
CA PRO A 169 3.37 -8.05 -5.08
C PRO A 169 3.46 -7.34 -3.73
N TYR A 170 4.60 -7.45 -3.06
CA TYR A 170 4.93 -6.69 -1.85
C TYR A 170 6.08 -5.73 -2.16
N PHE A 171 6.15 -4.57 -1.53
CA PHE A 171 7.25 -3.61 -1.75
C PHE A 171 8.64 -4.16 -1.40
N PHE A 172 8.72 -5.25 -0.64
CA PHE A 172 9.98 -5.93 -0.28
C PHE A 172 10.28 -7.15 -1.15
N GLY A 173 9.43 -7.52 -2.12
CA GLY A 173 9.67 -8.62 -3.06
C GLY A 173 8.45 -9.48 -3.38
N ASN A 174 8.72 -10.67 -3.94
CA ASN A 174 7.67 -11.59 -4.41
C ASN A 174 7.17 -12.54 -3.32
N SER A 175 7.97 -12.81 -2.30
CA SER A 175 7.65 -13.80 -1.28
C SER A 175 7.00 -13.18 -0.06
N VAL A 176 5.94 -13.81 0.43
CA VAL A 176 5.27 -13.46 1.68
C VAL A 176 6.15 -13.66 2.93
N SER A 177 7.24 -14.41 2.82
CA SER A 177 8.07 -14.80 3.97
C SER A 177 8.64 -13.61 4.77
N GLY A 178 8.81 -12.44 4.11
CA GLY A 178 9.27 -11.22 4.76
C GLY A 178 8.18 -10.37 5.40
N LEU A 179 6.89 -10.67 5.18
CA LEU A 179 5.79 -9.78 5.56
C LEU A 179 5.75 -9.48 7.07
N ALA A 180 6.08 -10.45 7.90
CA ALA A 180 6.08 -10.30 9.35
C ALA A 180 7.04 -9.21 9.88
N ASP A 181 8.06 -8.84 9.10
CA ASP A 181 8.98 -7.74 9.43
C ASP A 181 8.35 -6.35 9.19
N TYR A 182 7.36 -6.26 8.31
CA TYR A 182 6.82 -5.01 7.78
C TYR A 182 5.36 -4.76 8.14
N ALA A 183 4.59 -5.80 8.48
CA ALA A 183 3.15 -5.68 8.67
C ALA A 183 2.64 -6.43 9.90
N TRP A 184 1.56 -5.91 10.49
CA TRP A 184 0.71 -6.59 11.46
C TRP A 184 -0.51 -7.14 10.74
N PHE A 185 -0.66 -8.46 10.71
CA PHE A 185 -1.74 -9.18 10.02
C PHE A 185 -2.21 -10.37 10.86
N ASP A 186 -3.11 -11.21 10.37
CA ASP A 186 -3.77 -12.28 11.14
C ASP A 186 -2.79 -13.21 11.89
N LYS A 187 -1.64 -13.50 11.30
CA LYS A 187 -0.67 -14.46 11.86
C LYS A 187 0.22 -13.89 12.98
N ASN A 188 0.28 -12.57 13.14
CA ASN A 188 1.23 -11.96 14.06
C ASN A 188 0.71 -10.79 14.90
N SER A 189 -0.52 -10.32 14.66
CA SER A 189 -1.11 -9.17 15.33
C SER A 189 -1.54 -9.44 16.78
N GLY A 190 -1.69 -10.71 17.17
CA GLY A 190 -2.26 -11.04 18.48
C GLY A 190 -3.76 -10.76 18.61
N GLY A 191 -4.46 -10.58 17.48
CA GLY A 191 -5.91 -10.39 17.44
C GLY A 191 -6.39 -8.96 17.70
N HIS A 192 -5.52 -7.95 17.55
CA HIS A 192 -5.86 -6.53 17.69
C HIS A 192 -4.86 -5.63 16.95
N PRO A 193 -5.20 -4.34 16.67
CA PRO A 193 -4.25 -3.39 16.13
C PRO A 193 -3.06 -3.21 17.08
N GLN A 194 -1.92 -2.79 16.52
CA GLN A 194 -0.68 -2.61 17.27
C GLN A 194 -0.24 -1.13 17.23
N PRO A 195 0.57 -0.65 18.19
CA PRO A 195 1.15 0.67 18.13
C PRO A 195 1.85 0.92 16.80
N VAL A 196 1.67 2.12 16.23
CA VAL A 196 2.28 2.46 14.94
C VAL A 196 3.80 2.45 15.00
N GLY A 197 4.46 2.17 13.88
CA GLY A 197 5.91 2.27 13.74
C GLY A 197 6.73 1.16 14.38
N GLN A 198 6.13 0.05 14.81
CA GLN A 198 6.86 -1.06 15.42
C GLN A 198 7.48 -2.03 14.41
N LYS A 199 7.01 -2.01 13.17
CA LYS A 199 7.57 -2.80 12.08
C LYS A 199 8.53 -1.96 11.24
N LYS A 200 9.30 -2.58 10.34
CA LYS A 200 10.18 -1.87 9.43
C LYS A 200 9.37 -1.01 8.45
N PRO A 201 9.87 0.17 8.07
CA PRO A 201 9.22 0.98 7.04
C PRO A 201 9.47 0.40 5.64
N ASN A 202 8.69 0.88 4.66
CA ASN A 202 9.04 0.66 3.26
C ASN A 202 10.29 1.49 2.87
N PRO A 203 10.84 1.32 1.64
CA PRO A 203 12.04 2.04 1.20
C PRO A 203 11.92 3.58 1.25
N TRP A 204 10.72 4.14 1.22
CA TRP A 204 10.48 5.57 1.33
C TRP A 204 10.18 6.04 2.76
N GLY A 205 10.37 5.19 3.76
CA GLY A 205 10.25 5.55 5.17
C GLY A 205 8.82 5.54 5.72
N LEU A 206 7.86 4.95 5.02
CA LEU A 206 6.47 4.82 5.47
C LEU A 206 6.29 3.56 6.30
N TYR A 207 5.82 3.71 7.52
CA TYR A 207 5.50 2.63 8.45
C TYR A 207 4.04 2.21 8.33
N ASP A 208 3.76 0.94 8.64
CA ASP A 208 2.40 0.39 8.64
C ASP A 208 1.65 0.71 7.33
N ILE A 209 2.39 0.79 6.20
CA ILE A 209 1.77 0.99 4.90
C ILE A 209 0.97 -0.27 4.49
N CYS A 210 1.41 -1.43 4.97
CA CYS A 210 0.68 -2.69 4.89
C CYS A 210 0.35 -3.20 6.29
N GLY A 211 -0.83 -3.80 6.47
CA GLY A 211 -1.32 -4.34 7.73
C GLY A 211 -1.78 -3.28 8.73
N ASN A 212 -1.89 -3.68 9.99
CA ASN A 212 -2.40 -2.92 11.11
C ASN A 212 -3.89 -2.55 10.93
N VAL A 213 -4.22 -1.52 10.19
CA VAL A 213 -5.61 -1.18 9.80
C VAL A 213 -5.69 -0.85 8.32
N TRP A 214 -6.84 -1.16 7.70
CA TRP A 214 -7.17 -0.69 6.36
C TRP A 214 -7.15 0.84 6.31
N GLN A 215 -6.67 1.39 5.20
CA GLN A 215 -6.48 2.82 5.04
C GLN A 215 -7.46 3.38 4.03
N TRP A 216 -8.32 4.29 4.48
CA TRP A 216 -9.23 5.02 3.60
C TRP A 216 -8.48 5.82 2.54
N CYS A 217 -8.92 5.67 1.28
CA CYS A 217 -8.55 6.54 0.18
C CYS A 217 -9.68 7.52 -0.16
N ASN A 218 -9.34 8.57 -0.92
CA ASN A 218 -10.34 9.56 -1.37
C ASN A 218 -11.32 8.98 -2.38
N ASP A 219 -10.88 8.04 -3.18
CA ASP A 219 -11.53 7.54 -4.38
C ASP A 219 -12.79 6.74 -4.07
N PHE A 220 -13.81 6.89 -4.91
CA PHE A 220 -14.85 5.89 -5.02
C PHE A 220 -14.30 4.63 -5.66
N TYR A 221 -14.83 3.47 -5.26
CA TYR A 221 -14.46 2.19 -5.85
C TYR A 221 -15.37 1.87 -7.04
N LYS A 222 -14.75 1.35 -8.10
CA LYS A 222 -15.42 0.72 -9.24
C LYS A 222 -14.53 -0.42 -9.73
N VAL A 223 -15.11 -1.60 -9.93
CA VAL A 223 -14.37 -2.83 -10.27
C VAL A 223 -13.63 -2.72 -11.61
N ASP A 224 -14.20 -2.02 -12.57
CA ASP A 224 -13.71 -1.84 -13.94
C ASP A 224 -13.14 -0.43 -14.22
N TYR A 225 -12.69 0.27 -13.17
CA TYR A 225 -12.18 1.64 -13.32
C TYR A 225 -10.81 1.72 -13.99
N TYR A 226 -9.89 0.81 -13.68
CA TYR A 226 -8.49 0.92 -14.08
C TYR A 226 -8.25 1.02 -15.59
N PRO A 227 -8.95 0.25 -16.45
CA PRO A 227 -8.80 0.39 -17.90
C PRO A 227 -9.21 1.76 -18.45
N GLU A 228 -10.08 2.49 -17.74
CA GLU A 228 -10.61 3.81 -18.14
C GLU A 228 -9.94 4.95 -17.39
N ALA A 229 -9.09 4.66 -16.40
CA ALA A 229 -8.46 5.67 -15.54
C ALA A 229 -7.54 6.60 -16.34
N PRO A 230 -7.57 7.91 -16.06
CA PRO A 230 -6.58 8.83 -16.62
C PRO A 230 -5.17 8.42 -16.16
N LYS A 231 -4.18 8.61 -17.05
CA LYS A 231 -2.78 8.28 -16.73
C LYS A 231 -2.17 9.23 -15.71
N GLU A 232 -2.62 10.48 -15.72
CA GLU A 232 -2.06 11.54 -14.87
C GLU A 232 -2.95 11.74 -13.65
N ASN A 233 -2.40 11.49 -12.44
CA ASN A 233 -3.03 11.76 -11.16
C ASN A 233 -4.49 11.27 -11.07
N PRO A 234 -4.80 9.98 -11.32
CA PRO A 234 -6.16 9.47 -11.25
C PRO A 234 -6.76 9.67 -9.86
N ARG A 235 -8.05 10.00 -9.82
CA ARG A 235 -8.78 10.37 -8.58
C ARG A 235 -10.00 9.49 -8.34
N GLY A 236 -10.07 8.35 -9.03
CA GLY A 236 -11.22 7.44 -9.00
C GLY A 236 -12.40 7.92 -9.85
N PRO A 237 -13.48 7.15 -9.89
CA PRO A 237 -14.74 7.55 -10.52
C PRO A 237 -15.34 8.78 -9.82
N GLU A 238 -16.11 9.57 -10.57
CA GLU A 238 -16.81 10.74 -9.99
C GLU A 238 -17.87 10.37 -8.94
N LYS A 239 -18.44 9.17 -9.05
CA LYS A 239 -19.53 8.66 -8.19
C LYS A 239 -19.31 7.17 -7.91
N GLY A 240 -19.84 6.71 -6.79
CA GLY A 240 -19.86 5.32 -6.39
C GLY A 240 -20.56 5.16 -5.04
N ASP A 241 -20.86 3.92 -4.67
CA ASP A 241 -21.53 3.58 -3.40
C ASP A 241 -20.52 3.29 -2.29
N THR A 242 -19.31 2.93 -2.65
CA THR A 242 -18.25 2.55 -1.72
C THR A 242 -16.97 3.34 -1.98
N LYS A 243 -16.14 3.44 -0.94
CA LYS A 243 -14.81 4.06 -1.00
C LYS A 243 -13.71 3.01 -0.99
N VAL A 244 -12.62 3.32 -1.67
CA VAL A 244 -11.43 2.45 -1.67
C VAL A 244 -10.79 2.44 -0.30
N VAL A 245 -10.38 1.25 0.15
CA VAL A 245 -9.47 1.03 1.27
C VAL A 245 -8.30 0.14 0.85
N ARG A 246 -7.14 0.38 1.40
CA ARG A 246 -5.90 -0.25 0.98
C ARG A 246 -5.07 -0.76 2.18
N GLY A 247 -4.17 -1.72 1.92
CA GLY A 247 -3.10 -2.12 2.82
C GLY A 247 -3.35 -3.37 3.67
N GLY A 248 -4.58 -3.84 3.80
CA GLY A 248 -4.88 -4.93 4.72
C GLY A 248 -5.01 -4.47 6.17
N ALA A 249 -5.33 -5.39 7.08
CA ALA A 249 -5.49 -5.08 8.50
C ALA A 249 -5.09 -6.26 9.39
N TRP A 250 -5.00 -6.02 10.69
CA TRP A 250 -4.53 -6.92 11.73
C TRP A 250 -5.22 -8.30 11.75
N LYS A 251 -6.45 -8.43 11.27
CA LYS A 251 -7.21 -9.70 11.22
C LYS A 251 -7.36 -10.28 9.82
N PHE A 252 -6.68 -9.71 8.82
CA PHE A 252 -6.75 -10.15 7.43
C PHE A 252 -5.48 -10.91 7.03
N SER A 253 -5.60 -11.73 5.99
CA SER A 253 -4.51 -12.57 5.52
C SER A 253 -3.40 -11.77 4.84
N ASP A 254 -2.27 -12.41 4.64
CA ASP A 254 -1.12 -11.89 3.93
C ASP A 254 -1.45 -11.37 2.52
N GLN A 255 -2.40 -12.00 1.82
CA GLN A 255 -2.82 -11.58 0.47
C GLN A 255 -3.35 -10.15 0.44
N ASN A 256 -4.06 -9.75 1.50
CA ASN A 256 -4.63 -8.41 1.61
C ASN A 256 -3.57 -7.31 1.82
N CYS A 257 -2.36 -7.72 2.21
CA CYS A 257 -1.21 -6.82 2.41
C CYS A 257 -0.39 -6.56 1.13
N ARG A 258 -0.80 -7.12 -0.03
CA ARG A 258 -0.14 -6.87 -1.31
C ARG A 258 -0.33 -5.42 -1.74
N SER A 259 0.70 -4.84 -2.37
CA SER A 259 0.67 -3.43 -2.80
C SER A 259 -0.47 -3.12 -3.77
N GLY A 260 -0.82 -4.07 -4.64
CA GLY A 260 -1.89 -3.91 -5.63
C GLY A 260 -3.27 -4.40 -5.17
N TYR A 261 -3.40 -5.02 -3.97
CA TYR A 261 -4.68 -5.53 -3.50
C TYR A 261 -5.65 -4.38 -3.21
N ARG A 262 -6.84 -4.43 -3.81
CA ARG A 262 -7.90 -3.45 -3.66
C ARG A 262 -9.00 -3.99 -2.77
N TYR A 263 -9.54 -3.15 -1.92
CA TYR A 263 -10.76 -3.44 -1.18
C TYR A 263 -11.63 -2.19 -1.11
N ASN A 264 -12.86 -2.33 -0.76
CA ASN A 264 -13.81 -1.22 -0.67
C ASN A 264 -14.77 -1.39 0.49
N GLU A 265 -15.28 -0.26 0.98
CA GLU A 265 -16.26 -0.25 2.06
C GLU A 265 -17.25 0.90 1.90
N ASN A 266 -18.43 0.74 2.44
CA ASN A 266 -19.45 1.79 2.47
C ASN A 266 -18.99 2.94 3.38
N PRO A 267 -18.91 4.20 2.89
CA PRO A 267 -18.37 5.33 3.64
C PRO A 267 -19.23 5.74 4.85
N GLY A 268 -20.49 5.38 4.85
CA GLY A 268 -21.47 5.74 5.89
C GLY A 268 -21.87 4.61 6.82
N TYR A 269 -21.42 3.39 6.54
CA TYR A 269 -21.85 2.23 7.31
C TYR A 269 -21.21 2.21 8.70
N VAL A 270 -22.03 1.97 9.72
CA VAL A 270 -21.61 1.82 11.13
C VAL A 270 -22.35 0.64 11.72
N ASP A 271 -21.89 -0.54 11.42
CA ASP A 271 -22.32 -1.70 12.20
C ASP A 271 -21.28 -1.99 13.29
N VAL A 272 -21.57 -1.53 14.49
CA VAL A 272 -20.74 -1.77 15.69
C VAL A 272 -20.63 -3.25 16.06
N CYS A 273 -21.42 -4.13 15.42
CA CYS A 273 -21.44 -5.56 15.73
C CYS A 273 -20.42 -6.38 14.94
N PHE A 274 -19.91 -5.91 13.78
CA PHE A 274 -19.13 -6.73 12.86
C PHE A 274 -17.73 -6.23 12.49
N GLY A 275 -17.11 -5.37 13.29
CA GLY A 275 -15.64 -5.22 13.20
C GLY A 275 -15.14 -4.04 12.38
N TYR A 276 -15.64 -2.83 12.66
CA TYR A 276 -15.06 -1.56 12.19
C TYR A 276 -13.69 -1.23 12.77
N ASP A 277 -13.27 -1.98 13.78
CA ASP A 277 -11.96 -1.92 14.41
C ASP A 277 -10.78 -2.25 13.49
N ILE A 278 -11.01 -2.11 12.17
CA ILE A 278 -10.04 -2.39 11.10
C ILE A 278 -9.81 -1.22 10.16
N TYR A 279 -10.62 -0.16 10.22
CA TYR A 279 -10.52 0.98 9.30
C TYR A 279 -9.93 2.19 10.01
N GLY A 280 -8.82 2.67 9.48
CA GLY A 280 -8.14 3.88 9.86
C GLY A 280 -7.68 4.66 8.62
N PHE A 281 -6.69 5.53 8.74
CA PHE A 281 -6.22 6.35 7.62
C PHE A 281 -4.87 7.00 7.90
N ARG A 282 -4.29 7.57 6.87
CA ARG A 282 -3.19 8.55 6.93
C ARG A 282 -3.53 9.73 6.03
N CYS A 283 -2.96 10.90 6.32
CA CYS A 283 -3.17 12.08 5.52
C CYS A 283 -2.06 12.26 4.49
N VAL A 284 -2.42 12.96 3.41
CA VAL A 284 -1.48 13.53 2.45
C VAL A 284 -1.76 15.04 2.29
N ARG A 285 -0.81 15.77 1.74
CA ARG A 285 -1.01 17.12 1.22
C ARG A 285 -0.12 17.35 0.01
N ASN A 286 -0.51 18.30 -0.84
CA ASN A 286 0.27 18.63 -2.03
C ASN A 286 1.65 19.15 -1.63
N ALA A 287 2.70 18.69 -2.33
CA ALA A 287 3.99 19.35 -2.25
C ALA A 287 3.94 20.70 -3.00
N PRO A 288 4.68 21.72 -2.56
CA PRO A 288 4.84 22.94 -3.34
C PRO A 288 5.37 22.59 -4.75
N ALA A 289 4.85 23.27 -5.78
CA ALA A 289 5.36 23.09 -7.13
C ALA A 289 6.89 23.33 -7.13
N SER A 290 7.64 22.37 -7.68
CA SER A 290 9.08 22.52 -7.79
C SER A 290 9.41 23.69 -8.74
N LYS A 291 10.51 24.39 -8.49
CA LYS A 291 10.95 25.47 -9.40
C LYS A 291 11.33 24.96 -10.80
N ASP A 292 11.50 23.64 -10.93
CA ASP A 292 11.89 22.97 -12.18
C ASP A 292 10.68 22.53 -13.03
N ASP A 293 9.46 22.71 -12.53
CA ASP A 293 8.22 22.42 -13.26
C ASP A 293 7.69 23.65 -14.05
N ARG A 294 8.50 24.69 -14.22
CA ARG A 294 8.16 25.91 -14.98
C ARG A 294 9.01 26.09 -16.21
#